data_a13414cd0ebd654797eb89eefa0777e6
#
_entry.id   a13414cd0ebd654797eb89eefa0777e6
#
_cell.length_a   1.000
_cell.length_b   1.000
_cell.length_c   1.000
_cell.angle_alpha   90.00
_cell.angle_beta   90.00
_cell.angle_gamma   90.00
#
_symmetry.space_group_name_H-M   'P 1'
#
loop_
_entity.id
_entity.type
_entity.pdbx_description
1 polymer ?
#
loop_
_entity_poly.entity_id
_entity_poly.type
_entity_poly.pdbx_seq_one_letter_code
_entity_poly.pdbx_strand_id
1 'polypeptide(L)'
;MTTSVRDMQERGLGATLRRDAWWAAPALTALVLGSFGIYATWAAWTGAHYEWGPYLSPFYSPLLKPSWWPLSPAFLILVFPLGFRMTCYYYRKAYYRAFFLDPVACSVGEPRHGYRGETKFPFILQNMHRFFMYAAVIFIFILAYDVYLATRWPVGGMLTDGTPAPGLREFGIGRASCRERV
;
A
#
# COMPACT_ATOMS: atom_id res chain seq x y z
N MET A 1 -27.28 -22.43 31.31
CA MET A 1 -26.97 -20.98 31.19
C MET A 1 -26.38 -20.75 29.83
N THR A 2 -27.13 -20.18 28.91
CA THR A 2 -26.64 -19.81 27.57
C THR A 2 -25.85 -18.51 27.68
N THR A 3 -24.55 -18.59 27.59
CA THR A 3 -23.68 -17.43 27.59
C THR A 3 -24.05 -16.56 26.38
N SER A 4 -24.55 -15.37 26.62
CA SER A 4 -24.96 -14.43 25.59
C SER A 4 -23.71 -13.86 24.85
N VAL A 5 -23.90 -13.46 23.59
CA VAL A 5 -22.83 -12.73 22.83
C VAL A 5 -22.41 -11.46 23.59
N ARG A 6 -23.32 -10.83 24.33
CA ARG A 6 -23.02 -9.68 25.20
C ARG A 6 -22.07 -10.03 26.33
N ASP A 7 -22.28 -11.18 27.00
CA ASP A 7 -21.40 -11.65 28.09
C ASP A 7 -19.98 -11.94 27.58
N MET A 8 -19.83 -12.34 26.31
CA MET A 8 -18.51 -12.55 25.69
C MET A 8 -17.81 -11.24 25.36
N GLN A 9 -18.54 -10.23 24.93
CA GLN A 9 -17.98 -8.89 24.69
C GLN A 9 -17.51 -8.23 26.00
N GLU A 10 -18.18 -8.48 27.11
CA GLU A 10 -17.78 -7.97 28.42
C GLU A 10 -16.51 -8.66 28.96
N ARG A 11 -16.20 -9.87 28.50
CA ARG A 11 -15.00 -10.63 28.93
C ARG A 11 -13.69 -10.19 28.27
N GLY A 12 -13.75 -9.28 27.29
CA GLY A 12 -12.57 -8.71 26.65
C GLY A 12 -12.06 -9.48 25.43
N LEU A 13 -10.95 -9.04 24.90
CA LEU A 13 -10.36 -9.55 23.67
C LEU A 13 -10.14 -11.07 23.70
N GLY A 14 -10.61 -11.73 22.64
CA GLY A 14 -10.39 -13.15 22.45
C GLY A 14 -11.36 -14.07 23.18
N ALA A 15 -12.27 -13.54 24.01
CA ALA A 15 -13.29 -14.34 24.66
C ALA A 15 -14.25 -14.92 23.60
N THR A 16 -14.32 -16.26 23.53
CA THR A 16 -15.15 -16.94 22.54
C THR A 16 -15.49 -18.37 22.95
N LEU A 17 -16.59 -18.88 22.43
CA LEU A 17 -16.93 -20.31 22.50
C LEU A 17 -16.48 -21.07 21.24
N ARG A 18 -15.88 -20.39 20.27
CA ARG A 18 -15.38 -21.00 19.05
C ARG A 18 -14.17 -21.87 19.34
N ARG A 19 -14.12 -23.04 18.68
CA ARG A 19 -13.00 -23.99 18.77
C ARG A 19 -12.16 -24.06 17.50
N ASP A 20 -12.54 -23.29 16.47
CA ASP A 20 -11.81 -23.17 15.20
C ASP A 20 -10.65 -22.16 15.30
N ALA A 21 -9.77 -22.18 14.33
CA ALA A 21 -8.63 -21.26 14.25
C ALA A 21 -9.06 -19.85 13.75
N TRP A 22 -10.03 -19.22 14.42
CA TRP A 22 -10.58 -17.91 14.07
C TRP A 22 -9.51 -16.80 13.96
N TRP A 23 -8.44 -16.94 14.71
CA TRP A 23 -7.32 -16.01 14.76
C TRP A 23 -6.38 -16.10 13.54
N ALA A 24 -6.37 -17.24 12.84
CA ALA A 24 -5.38 -17.51 11.76
C ALA A 24 -5.51 -16.53 10.60
N ALA A 25 -6.71 -16.24 10.12
CA ALA A 25 -6.91 -15.32 9.00
C ALA A 25 -6.50 -13.87 9.34
N PRO A 26 -6.91 -13.26 10.46
CA PRO A 26 -6.42 -11.94 10.83
C PRO A 26 -4.92 -11.93 11.12
N ALA A 27 -4.34 -12.96 11.76
CA ALA A 27 -2.92 -13.04 12.01
C ALA A 27 -2.11 -13.12 10.71
N LEU A 28 -2.52 -13.95 9.74
CA LEU A 28 -1.88 -14.02 8.44
C LEU A 28 -1.96 -12.68 7.69
N THR A 29 -3.11 -12.03 7.73
CA THR A 29 -3.29 -10.70 7.12
C THR A 29 -2.37 -9.67 7.77
N ALA A 30 -2.27 -9.64 9.09
CA ALA A 30 -1.37 -8.76 9.82
C ALA A 30 0.10 -9.02 9.44
N LEU A 31 0.50 -10.28 9.38
CA LEU A 31 1.86 -10.67 9.02
C LEU A 31 2.20 -10.22 7.58
N VAL A 32 1.38 -10.56 6.60
CA VAL A 32 1.64 -10.26 5.18
C VAL A 32 1.63 -8.75 4.94
N LEU A 33 0.59 -8.05 5.39
CA LEU A 33 0.50 -6.59 5.20
C LEU A 33 1.54 -5.84 6.03
N GLY A 34 1.84 -6.30 7.24
CA GLY A 34 2.88 -5.71 8.09
C GLY A 34 4.26 -5.88 7.48
N SER A 35 4.62 -7.07 7.03
CA SER A 35 5.90 -7.33 6.36
C SER A 35 6.04 -6.52 5.08
N PHE A 36 4.99 -6.45 4.27
CA PHE A 36 4.97 -5.62 3.07
C PHE A 36 5.12 -4.14 3.40
N GLY A 37 4.42 -3.65 4.41
CA GLY A 37 4.51 -2.25 4.84
C GLY A 37 5.90 -1.87 5.32
N ILE A 38 6.55 -2.73 6.12
CA ILE A 38 7.93 -2.55 6.58
C ILE A 38 8.89 -2.53 5.38
N TYR A 39 8.80 -3.52 4.49
CA TYR A 39 9.64 -3.61 3.31
C TYR A 39 9.47 -2.39 2.38
N ALA A 40 8.23 -2.02 2.06
CA ALA A 40 7.94 -0.89 1.19
C ALA A 40 8.43 0.45 1.78
N THR A 41 8.28 0.62 3.09
CA THR A 41 8.79 1.82 3.78
C THR A 41 10.31 1.87 3.76
N TRP A 42 10.97 0.74 4.03
CA TRP A 42 12.42 0.63 3.95
C TRP A 42 12.94 0.91 2.52
N ALA A 43 12.33 0.32 1.50
CA ALA A 43 12.68 0.53 0.11
C ALA A 43 12.48 1.99 -0.32
N ALA A 44 11.38 2.63 0.10
CA ALA A 44 11.14 4.04 -0.15
C ALA A 44 12.14 4.94 0.59
N TRP A 45 12.53 4.56 1.81
CA TRP A 45 13.51 5.31 2.62
C TRP A 45 14.90 5.30 2.00
N THR A 46 15.36 4.15 1.50
CA THR A 46 16.68 4.04 0.85
C THR A 46 16.83 4.96 -0.35
N GLY A 47 15.75 5.24 -1.08
CA GLY A 47 15.75 6.22 -2.17
C GLY A 47 16.76 5.94 -3.28
N ALA A 48 17.16 4.68 -3.45
CA ALA A 48 18.16 4.24 -4.40
C ALA A 48 17.53 3.34 -5.50
N HIS A 49 18.21 3.23 -6.63
CA HIS A 49 17.86 2.30 -7.72
C HIS A 49 16.46 2.48 -8.33
N TYR A 50 15.91 3.70 -8.30
CA TYR A 50 14.58 3.98 -8.86
C TYR A 50 14.60 4.43 -10.33
N GLU A 51 15.77 4.75 -10.85
CA GLU A 51 16.00 5.08 -12.27
C GLU A 51 16.91 4.01 -12.90
N TRP A 52 16.54 3.52 -14.08
CA TRP A 52 17.38 2.66 -14.88
C TRP A 52 17.26 3.03 -16.34
N GLY A 53 18.26 3.79 -16.81
CA GLY A 53 18.21 4.41 -18.13
C GLY A 53 17.01 5.35 -18.26
N PRO A 54 16.19 5.16 -19.30
CA PRO A 54 14.98 5.98 -19.50
C PRO A 54 13.81 5.57 -18.59
N TYR A 55 13.97 4.49 -17.84
CA TYR A 55 12.87 3.92 -17.05
C TYR A 55 12.91 4.45 -15.62
N LEU A 56 11.75 4.94 -15.18
CA LEU A 56 11.51 5.36 -13.82
C LEU A 56 10.61 4.35 -13.11
N SER A 57 10.92 4.03 -11.86
CA SER A 57 10.06 3.21 -11.04
C SER A 57 8.69 3.86 -10.85
N PRO A 58 7.57 3.13 -11.00
CA PRO A 58 6.22 3.66 -10.81
C PRO A 58 5.99 4.30 -9.43
N PHE A 59 6.73 3.87 -8.41
CA PHE A 59 6.67 4.45 -7.07
C PHE A 59 7.28 5.86 -6.99
N TYR A 60 8.02 6.28 -8.01
CA TYR A 60 8.66 7.59 -8.10
C TYR A 60 8.09 8.46 -9.23
N SER A 61 7.08 7.99 -9.95
CA SER A 61 6.47 8.76 -11.04
C SER A 61 5.21 9.52 -10.56
N PRO A 62 5.12 10.83 -10.86
CA PRO A 62 6.12 11.71 -11.48
C PRO A 62 7.27 12.05 -10.53
N LEU A 63 8.49 12.14 -11.03
CA LEU A 63 9.67 12.40 -10.19
C LEU A 63 9.67 13.85 -9.68
N LEU A 64 9.26 14.04 -8.44
CA LEU A 64 9.21 15.32 -7.75
C LEU A 64 10.37 15.42 -6.75
N LYS A 65 11.36 16.27 -7.05
CA LYS A 65 12.51 16.53 -6.16
C LYS A 65 12.57 18.02 -5.77
N PRO A 66 11.60 18.52 -4.96
CA PRO A 66 11.67 19.92 -4.52
C PRO A 66 12.84 20.08 -3.53
N SER A 67 13.57 21.21 -3.64
CA SER A 67 14.77 21.48 -2.83
C SER A 67 14.52 21.55 -1.32
N TRP A 68 13.27 21.79 -0.92
CA TRP A 68 12.86 21.84 0.49
C TRP A 68 12.53 20.47 1.10
N TRP A 69 12.49 19.40 0.28
CA TRP A 69 12.10 18.06 0.74
C TRP A 69 13.33 17.20 1.02
N PRO A 70 13.65 16.89 2.29
CA PRO A 70 14.86 16.15 2.66
C PRO A 70 14.72 14.63 2.53
N LEU A 71 13.50 14.11 2.35
CA LEU A 71 13.23 12.68 2.28
C LEU A 71 13.20 12.19 0.83
N SER A 72 13.15 10.86 0.66
CA SER A 72 12.99 10.25 -0.65
C SER A 72 11.75 10.78 -1.39
N PRO A 73 11.86 11.07 -2.69
CA PRO A 73 10.74 11.50 -3.53
C PRO A 73 9.53 10.55 -3.51
N ALA A 74 9.78 9.26 -3.29
CA ALA A 74 8.73 8.25 -3.20
C ALA A 74 7.67 8.58 -2.16
N PHE A 75 8.05 9.19 -1.04
CA PHE A 75 7.06 9.54 0.00
C PHE A 75 6.05 10.59 -0.45
N LEU A 76 6.44 11.50 -1.34
CA LEU A 76 5.51 12.48 -1.92
C LEU A 76 4.48 11.81 -2.83
N ILE A 77 4.89 10.78 -3.53
CA ILE A 77 4.06 10.07 -4.51
C ILE A 77 3.19 9.02 -3.81
N LEU A 78 3.77 8.21 -2.92
CA LEU A 78 3.10 7.09 -2.28
C LEU A 78 1.96 7.49 -1.35
N VAL A 79 1.95 8.72 -0.85
CA VAL A 79 0.86 9.26 -0.02
C VAL A 79 -0.51 9.11 -0.70
N PHE A 80 -0.61 9.29 -2.01
CA PHE A 80 -1.87 9.25 -2.73
C PHE A 80 -2.43 7.83 -2.91
N PRO A 81 -1.69 6.87 -3.50
CA PRO A 81 -2.19 5.50 -3.62
C PRO A 81 -2.36 4.83 -2.25
N LEU A 82 -1.48 5.13 -1.28
CA LEU A 82 -1.61 4.63 0.08
C LEU A 82 -2.86 5.19 0.76
N GLY A 83 -3.09 6.50 0.67
CA GLY A 83 -4.27 7.15 1.21
C GLY A 83 -5.56 6.61 0.60
N PHE A 84 -5.58 6.38 -0.72
CA PHE A 84 -6.70 5.75 -1.40
C PHE A 84 -6.98 4.33 -0.84
N ARG A 85 -5.94 3.52 -0.66
CA ARG A 85 -6.06 2.17 -0.10
C ARG A 85 -6.50 2.17 1.36
N MET A 86 -5.90 3.00 2.18
CA MET A 86 -6.21 3.06 3.62
C MET A 86 -7.60 3.61 3.91
N THR A 87 -8.12 4.48 3.05
CA THR A 87 -9.49 5.01 3.19
C THR A 87 -10.54 4.17 2.47
N CYS A 88 -10.15 3.15 1.70
CA CYS A 88 -11.05 2.28 0.98
C CYS A 88 -11.87 1.40 1.93
N TYR A 89 -13.20 1.48 1.83
CA TYR A 89 -14.11 0.69 2.65
C TYR A 89 -13.92 -0.83 2.50
N TYR A 90 -13.58 -1.29 1.30
CA TYR A 90 -13.34 -2.71 1.05
C TYR A 90 -12.13 -3.24 1.82
N TYR A 91 -11.01 -2.50 1.78
CA TYR A 91 -9.78 -2.89 2.49
C TYR A 91 -9.86 -2.64 3.99
N ARG A 92 -10.73 -1.75 4.42
CA ARG A 92 -10.97 -1.47 5.83
C ARG A 92 -11.23 -2.73 6.65
N LYS A 93 -12.04 -3.66 6.12
CA LYS A 93 -12.31 -4.93 6.80
C LYS A 93 -11.06 -5.73 7.11
N ALA A 94 -10.07 -5.75 6.20
CA ALA A 94 -8.84 -6.50 6.39
C ALA A 94 -7.99 -5.91 7.53
N TYR A 95 -7.65 -4.63 7.46
CA TYR A 95 -6.77 -4.05 8.48
C TYR A 95 -7.49 -3.75 9.80
N TYR A 96 -8.81 -3.52 9.81
CA TYR A 96 -9.54 -3.39 11.07
C TYR A 96 -9.55 -4.69 11.85
N ARG A 97 -9.79 -5.81 11.20
CA ARG A 97 -9.73 -7.12 11.84
C ARG A 97 -8.33 -7.50 12.25
N ALA A 98 -7.36 -7.25 11.37
CA ALA A 98 -5.99 -7.71 11.54
C ALA A 98 -5.17 -6.84 12.50
N PHE A 99 -5.33 -5.51 12.46
CA PHE A 99 -4.51 -4.59 13.25
C PHE A 99 -5.27 -3.91 14.37
N PHE A 100 -6.55 -3.58 14.16
CA PHE A 100 -7.36 -2.93 15.19
C PHE A 100 -8.21 -3.89 16.01
N LEU A 101 -8.34 -5.17 15.56
CA LEU A 101 -9.08 -6.23 16.24
C LEU A 101 -10.56 -5.88 16.50
N ASP A 102 -11.21 -5.18 15.57
CA ASP A 102 -12.51 -4.52 15.76
C ASP A 102 -13.51 -4.86 14.62
N PRO A 103 -14.29 -5.93 14.70
CA PRO A 103 -14.06 -7.16 15.46
C PRO A 103 -13.00 -8.04 14.80
N VAL A 104 -12.24 -8.78 15.57
CA VAL A 104 -11.22 -9.71 15.05
C VAL A 104 -11.86 -10.86 14.27
N ALA A 105 -12.97 -11.43 14.76
CA ALA A 105 -13.79 -12.42 14.10
C ALA A 105 -15.21 -12.42 14.68
N CYS A 106 -16.16 -13.05 13.98
CA CYS A 106 -17.52 -13.19 14.48
C CYS A 106 -17.55 -14.00 15.78
N SER A 107 -18.34 -13.57 16.74
CA SER A 107 -18.50 -14.22 18.06
C SER A 107 -17.20 -14.33 18.87
N VAL A 108 -16.30 -13.36 18.70
CA VAL A 108 -15.07 -13.21 19.48
C VAL A 108 -15.11 -11.85 20.18
N GLY A 109 -14.72 -11.82 21.44
CA GLY A 109 -14.68 -10.60 22.25
C GLY A 109 -13.69 -9.56 21.68
N GLU A 110 -14.09 -8.30 21.74
CA GLU A 110 -13.36 -7.16 21.19
C GLU A 110 -12.61 -6.42 22.30
N PRO A 111 -11.51 -5.72 21.97
CA PRO A 111 -10.77 -4.92 22.96
C PRO A 111 -11.51 -3.63 23.37
N ARG A 112 -12.54 -3.25 22.61
CA ARG A 112 -13.26 -1.99 22.79
C ARG A 112 -14.75 -2.23 23.00
N HIS A 113 -15.34 -1.47 23.89
CA HIS A 113 -16.77 -1.44 24.10
C HIS A 113 -17.37 -0.30 23.26
N GLY A 114 -18.23 -0.67 22.32
CA GLY A 114 -18.99 0.25 21.48
C GLY A 114 -18.28 0.76 20.24
N TYR A 115 -18.99 0.70 19.13
CA TYR A 115 -18.55 1.26 17.84
C TYR A 115 -18.65 2.78 17.85
N ARG A 116 -17.55 3.47 17.55
CA ARG A 116 -17.50 4.94 17.52
C ARG A 116 -17.88 5.55 16.17
N GLY A 117 -18.00 4.72 15.13
CA GLY A 117 -18.35 5.18 13.79
C GLY A 117 -17.30 6.02 13.09
N GLU A 118 -17.64 6.48 11.91
CA GLU A 118 -16.79 7.28 11.02
C GLU A 118 -16.85 8.78 11.32
N THR A 119 -17.48 9.16 12.42
CA THR A 119 -17.57 10.55 12.88
C THR A 119 -16.40 10.95 13.78
N LYS A 120 -15.61 9.98 14.27
CA LYS A 120 -14.48 10.19 15.18
C LYS A 120 -13.18 9.64 14.61
N PHE A 121 -12.05 10.25 15.01
CA PHE A 121 -10.73 9.74 14.68
C PHE A 121 -10.51 8.33 15.24
N PRO A 122 -9.89 7.40 14.51
CA PRO A 122 -9.27 7.54 13.17
C PRO A 122 -10.23 7.37 12.00
N PHE A 123 -11.46 6.96 12.20
CA PHE A 123 -12.40 6.54 11.15
C PHE A 123 -12.96 7.69 10.32
N ILE A 124 -12.92 8.92 10.85
CA ILE A 124 -13.29 10.12 10.08
C ILE A 124 -12.43 10.29 8.81
N LEU A 125 -11.19 9.74 8.80
CA LEU A 125 -10.32 9.77 7.64
C LEU A 125 -10.89 9.01 6.43
N GLN A 126 -11.84 8.10 6.65
CA GLN A 126 -12.55 7.39 5.58
C GLN A 126 -13.29 8.35 4.63
N ASN A 127 -13.73 9.49 5.14
CA ASN A 127 -14.43 10.50 4.36
C ASN A 127 -13.53 11.17 3.30
N MET A 128 -12.20 11.02 3.44
CA MET A 128 -11.24 11.51 2.45
C MET A 128 -11.06 10.60 1.24
N HIS A 129 -11.67 9.41 1.23
CA HIS A 129 -11.53 8.44 0.13
C HIS A 129 -11.81 9.04 -1.24
N ARG A 130 -12.84 9.87 -1.34
CA ARG A 130 -13.23 10.56 -2.57
C ARG A 130 -12.11 11.46 -3.12
N PHE A 131 -11.40 12.17 -2.25
CA PHE A 131 -10.30 13.05 -2.67
C PHE A 131 -9.09 12.25 -3.14
N PHE A 132 -8.76 11.18 -2.42
CA PHE A 132 -7.71 10.25 -2.86
C PHE A 132 -8.07 9.54 -4.16
N MET A 133 -9.37 9.30 -4.45
CA MET A 133 -9.81 8.75 -5.72
C MET A 133 -9.48 9.69 -6.88
N TYR A 134 -9.73 10.99 -6.74
CA TYR A 134 -9.37 11.95 -7.78
C TYR A 134 -7.86 11.97 -8.04
N ALA A 135 -7.07 11.97 -7.00
CA ALA A 135 -5.62 11.85 -7.13
C ALA A 135 -5.22 10.53 -7.81
N ALA A 136 -5.81 9.40 -7.41
CA ALA A 136 -5.53 8.09 -8.01
C ALA A 136 -5.86 8.06 -9.52
N VAL A 137 -6.93 8.71 -9.96
CA VAL A 137 -7.28 8.83 -11.39
C VAL A 137 -6.21 9.63 -12.14
N ILE A 138 -5.72 10.73 -11.58
CA ILE A 138 -4.61 11.51 -12.17
C ILE A 138 -3.36 10.64 -12.30
N PHE A 139 -3.02 9.87 -11.27
CA PHE A 139 -1.88 8.94 -11.30
C PHE A 139 -2.02 7.86 -12.37
N ILE A 140 -3.23 7.36 -12.63
CA ILE A 140 -3.47 6.40 -13.72
C ILE A 140 -3.09 7.01 -15.07
N PHE A 141 -3.45 8.26 -15.34
CA PHE A 141 -3.07 8.93 -16.58
C PHE A 141 -1.57 9.18 -16.68
N ILE A 142 -0.91 9.58 -15.58
CA ILE A 142 0.54 9.76 -15.54
C ILE A 142 1.25 8.44 -15.84
N LEU A 143 0.88 7.36 -15.16
CA LEU A 143 1.48 6.05 -15.38
C LEU A 143 1.20 5.50 -16.78
N ALA A 144 -0.01 5.73 -17.33
CA ALA A 144 -0.32 5.37 -18.70
C ALA A 144 0.56 6.12 -19.71
N TYR A 145 0.86 7.39 -19.46
CA TYR A 145 1.80 8.18 -20.25
C TYR A 145 3.23 7.65 -20.15
N ASP A 146 3.68 7.25 -18.95
CA ASP A 146 5.00 6.64 -18.75
C ASP A 146 5.13 5.32 -19.53
N VAL A 147 4.06 4.50 -19.52
CA VAL A 147 4.00 3.27 -20.33
C VAL A 147 4.10 3.61 -21.82
N TYR A 148 3.37 4.61 -22.30
CA TYR A 148 3.44 5.07 -23.67
C TYR A 148 4.86 5.53 -24.04
N LEU A 149 5.53 6.32 -23.23
CA LEU A 149 6.90 6.73 -23.43
C LEU A 149 7.85 5.53 -23.47
N ALA A 150 7.70 4.59 -22.55
CA ALA A 150 8.52 3.38 -22.49
C ALA A 150 8.42 2.52 -23.77
N THR A 151 7.27 2.52 -24.44
CA THR A 151 7.10 1.81 -25.72
C THR A 151 7.70 2.53 -26.92
N ARG A 152 7.93 3.85 -26.82
CA ARG A 152 8.45 4.70 -27.90
C ARG A 152 9.93 4.98 -27.81
N TRP A 153 10.63 4.44 -26.84
CA TRP A 153 12.07 4.70 -26.66
C TRP A 153 12.86 4.18 -27.85
N PRO A 154 13.69 5.04 -28.50
CA PRO A 154 14.51 4.64 -29.62
C PRO A 154 15.61 3.66 -29.16
N VAL A 155 15.82 2.60 -29.94
CA VAL A 155 16.95 1.68 -29.75
C VAL A 155 18.25 2.48 -29.95
N GLY A 156 19.15 2.46 -28.95
CA GLY A 156 20.43 3.17 -29.02
C GLY A 156 20.49 4.53 -28.32
N GLY A 157 19.49 4.84 -27.44
CA GLY A 157 19.58 6.02 -26.56
C GLY A 157 20.76 5.91 -25.58
N MET A 158 21.31 7.03 -25.13
CA MET A 158 22.30 7.07 -24.05
C MET A 158 21.58 7.05 -22.70
N LEU A 159 22.11 6.28 -21.76
CA LEU A 159 21.74 6.32 -20.35
C LEU A 159 22.17 7.66 -19.73
N THR A 160 21.56 8.05 -18.63
CA THR A 160 21.90 9.29 -17.89
C THR A 160 23.35 9.31 -17.39
N ASP A 161 24.00 8.15 -17.32
CA ASP A 161 25.41 7.96 -16.98
C ASP A 161 26.36 7.96 -18.21
N GLY A 162 25.84 8.25 -19.39
CA GLY A 162 26.61 8.31 -20.65
C GLY A 162 26.91 6.94 -21.24
N THR A 163 26.43 5.85 -20.69
CA THR A 163 26.58 4.53 -21.28
C THR A 163 25.53 4.29 -22.37
N PRO A 164 25.85 3.59 -23.47
CA PRO A 164 24.87 3.27 -24.50
C PRO A 164 23.83 2.30 -23.94
N ALA A 165 22.54 2.63 -24.09
CA ALA A 165 21.46 1.75 -23.71
C ALA A 165 21.58 0.44 -24.51
N PRO A 166 21.56 -0.73 -23.84
CA PRO A 166 21.57 -2.00 -24.56
C PRO A 166 20.36 -2.05 -25.50
N GLY A 167 20.58 -2.42 -26.74
CA GLY A 167 19.62 -2.40 -27.84
C GLY A 167 18.43 -3.36 -27.63
N LEU A 168 17.56 -3.04 -26.69
CA LEU A 168 16.40 -3.83 -26.34
C LEU A 168 15.14 -3.26 -27.00
N ARG A 169 14.85 -3.75 -28.19
CA ARG A 169 13.54 -3.61 -28.84
C ARG A 169 12.45 -4.46 -28.18
N GLU A 170 12.73 -5.12 -27.08
CA GLU A 170 11.82 -6.07 -26.48
C GLU A 170 11.22 -5.51 -25.18
N PHE A 171 9.92 -5.24 -25.22
CA PHE A 171 8.99 -5.05 -24.10
C PHE A 171 9.64 -4.62 -22.78
N GLY A 172 9.95 -3.31 -22.64
CA GLY A 172 10.75 -2.78 -21.55
C GLY A 172 10.17 -2.90 -20.15
N ILE A 173 8.89 -3.20 -20.01
CA ILE A 173 8.20 -3.21 -18.71
C ILE A 173 8.55 -4.45 -17.87
N GLY A 174 8.84 -5.57 -18.52
CA GLY A 174 9.09 -6.84 -17.80
C GLY A 174 10.56 -7.11 -17.48
N ARG A 175 11.53 -6.50 -18.19
CA ARG A 175 12.96 -6.81 -18.06
C ARG A 175 13.73 -5.92 -17.09
N ALA A 176 13.26 -4.70 -16.84
CA ALA A 176 13.89 -3.82 -15.87
C ALA A 176 13.87 -4.45 -14.45
N SER A 177 12.81 -5.14 -14.09
CA SER A 177 12.69 -5.80 -12.78
C SER A 177 13.49 -7.11 -12.63
N CYS A 178 13.91 -7.72 -13.74
CA CYS A 178 14.62 -9.01 -13.69
C CYS A 178 16.16 -8.91 -13.68
N ARG A 179 16.75 -7.76 -13.99
CA ARG A 179 18.21 -7.60 -14.12
C ARG A 179 18.89 -6.92 -12.93
N GLU A 180 18.16 -6.61 -11.89
CA GLU A 180 18.71 -6.09 -10.62
C GLU A 180 19.43 -7.12 -9.74
N ARG A 181 19.77 -8.29 -10.31
CA ARG A 181 20.54 -9.32 -9.61
C ARG A 181 21.83 -9.62 -10.35
N VAL A 182 22.78 -8.72 -10.29
CA VAL A 182 24.22 -9.05 -10.27
C VAL A 182 24.95 -7.97 -9.51
#